data_830fa54445d3d98232fa73bc0b832977
#
_entry.id   830fa54445d3d98232fa73bc0b832977
#
_cell.length_a   1.000
_cell.length_b   1.000
_cell.length_c   1.000
_cell.angle_alpha   90.00
_cell.angle_beta   90.00
_cell.angle_gamma   90.00
#
_symmetry.space_group_name_H-M   'P 1'
#
loop_
_entity.id
_entity.type
_entity.pdbx_description
1 polymer ?
#
loop_
_entity_poly.entity_id
_entity_poly.type
_entity_poly.pdbx_seq_one_letter_code
_entity_poly.pdbx_strand_id
1 'polypeptide(L)'
;MLSGIHTTKPRTQKYIDAFVDGSGRGRIYNFRELKKLPDEYLTMYGILAGSGEVYKWCEKENRDFYFMDHGYFTNAHDRPHWLRITKNKHCQNTLQQRPINRYEKHFKQDIKPWNKGKKILVLPPTNAIANFFNATDWLDNTLKILKQNTDREIDVREKPYNPTIEIDHVGATVKVDKPTVHKGSINWDEYHATVTYNSNTMVASLANGVPVFCDPVNSAAAPISETDFSKIETPKYGDRIALFSSL
;
A
#
# COMPACT_ATOMS: atom_id res chain seq x y z
N MET A 1 0.41 26.49 7.81
CA MET A 1 0.03 26.58 6.38
C MET A 1 0.31 25.23 5.75
N LEU A 2 -0.51 24.78 4.81
CA LEU A 2 -0.32 23.52 4.08
C LEU A 2 0.03 23.82 2.64
N SER A 3 1.08 23.20 2.11
CA SER A 3 1.53 23.43 0.73
C SER A 3 1.61 22.12 -0.04
N GLY A 4 1.25 22.16 -1.31
CA GLY A 4 1.18 21.01 -2.19
C GLY A 4 2.42 20.87 -3.07
N ILE A 5 2.82 19.63 -3.34
CA ILE A 5 3.89 19.30 -4.27
C ILE A 5 3.31 18.72 -5.55
N HIS A 6 3.39 19.48 -6.63
CA HIS A 6 3.10 18.97 -7.97
C HIS A 6 4.29 18.19 -8.52
N THR A 7 3.99 17.06 -9.10
CA THR A 7 4.95 16.20 -9.80
C THR A 7 4.71 16.24 -11.31
N THR A 8 5.43 15.43 -12.06
CA THR A 8 5.23 15.29 -13.50
C THR A 8 3.93 14.59 -13.91
N LYS A 9 3.08 14.14 -12.95
CA LYS A 9 1.81 13.45 -13.23
C LYS A 9 0.60 14.37 -13.07
N PRO A 10 0.06 14.94 -14.15
CA PRO A 10 -1.06 15.92 -14.08
C PRO A 10 -2.32 15.34 -13.38
N ARG A 11 -2.61 14.05 -13.57
CA ARG A 11 -3.81 13.43 -13.00
C ARG A 11 -3.86 13.46 -11.47
N THR A 12 -2.72 13.56 -10.80
CA THR A 12 -2.63 13.58 -9.32
C THR A 12 -2.66 15.00 -8.76
N GLN A 13 -2.37 16.01 -9.58
CA GLN A 13 -2.34 17.41 -9.18
C GLN A 13 -3.69 17.85 -8.61
N LYS A 14 -4.80 17.49 -9.25
CA LYS A 14 -6.15 17.84 -8.79
C LYS A 14 -6.46 17.42 -7.34
N TYR A 15 -5.87 16.31 -6.87
CA TYR A 15 -6.05 15.85 -5.48
C TYR A 15 -5.22 16.69 -4.52
N ILE A 16 -4.01 17.06 -4.93
CA ILE A 16 -3.14 17.97 -4.19
C ILE A 16 -3.81 19.36 -4.09
N ASP A 17 -4.28 19.91 -5.21
CA ASP A 17 -4.95 21.21 -5.28
C ASP A 17 -6.17 21.24 -4.36
N ALA A 18 -7.07 20.27 -4.48
CA ALA A 18 -8.26 20.19 -3.65
C ALA A 18 -7.94 20.09 -2.15
N PHE A 19 -6.86 19.40 -1.78
CA PHE A 19 -6.45 19.27 -0.37
C PHE A 19 -5.85 20.58 0.16
N VAL A 20 -5.06 21.27 -0.65
CA VAL A 20 -4.47 22.59 -0.32
C VAL A 20 -5.57 23.64 -0.22
N ASP A 21 -6.47 23.70 -1.20
CA ASP A 21 -7.61 24.65 -1.21
C ASP A 21 -8.53 24.44 0.00
N GLY A 22 -8.83 23.17 0.33
CA GLY A 22 -9.63 22.82 1.50
C GLY A 22 -8.99 23.20 2.83
N SER A 23 -7.67 23.42 2.88
CA SER A 23 -6.96 23.93 4.06
C SER A 23 -7.11 25.46 4.26
N GLY A 24 -7.68 26.16 3.29
CA GLY A 24 -7.94 27.61 3.31
C GLY A 24 -6.73 28.49 3.05
N ARG A 25 -5.52 27.98 3.20
CA ARG A 25 -4.28 28.75 2.92
C ARG A 25 -3.16 27.79 2.56
N GLY A 26 -2.66 27.87 1.35
CA GLY A 26 -1.55 27.03 0.91
C GLY A 26 -0.90 27.54 -0.35
N ARG A 27 0.21 26.91 -0.72
CA ARG A 27 0.94 27.18 -1.96
C ARG A 27 1.17 25.86 -2.68
N ILE A 28 1.30 25.94 -3.98
CA ILE A 28 1.69 24.80 -4.82
C ILE A 28 3.12 25.01 -5.27
N TYR A 29 3.94 24.01 -5.10
CA TYR A 29 5.33 23.98 -5.55
C TYR A 29 5.51 22.88 -6.60
N ASN A 30 6.28 23.18 -7.64
CA ASN A 30 6.77 22.14 -8.54
C ASN A 30 8.01 21.50 -7.91
N PHE A 31 8.02 20.16 -7.75
CA PHE A 31 9.14 19.47 -7.10
C PHE A 31 10.49 19.73 -7.76
N ARG A 32 10.52 19.95 -9.09
CA ARG A 32 11.76 20.25 -9.85
C ARG A 32 12.37 21.62 -9.53
N GLU A 33 11.57 22.51 -8.99
CA GLU A 33 11.99 23.87 -8.63
C GLU A 33 12.38 24.01 -7.17
N LEU A 34 12.15 22.95 -6.37
CA LEU A 34 12.48 22.95 -4.95
C LEU A 34 14.00 22.84 -4.75
N LYS A 35 14.60 23.94 -4.29
CA LYS A 35 16.01 23.98 -3.84
C LYS A 35 16.15 23.70 -2.35
N LYS A 36 15.10 23.92 -1.57
CA LYS A 36 14.97 23.61 -0.13
C LYS A 36 13.52 23.28 0.17
N LEU A 37 13.28 22.53 1.27
CA LEU A 37 11.92 22.30 1.74
C LEU A 37 11.30 23.62 2.23
N PRO A 38 10.06 23.92 1.83
CA PRO A 38 9.30 25.03 2.40
C PRO A 38 9.08 24.84 3.91
N ASP A 39 8.83 25.93 4.64
CA ASP A 39 8.61 25.87 6.08
C ASP A 39 7.22 25.35 6.48
N GLU A 40 6.31 25.24 5.54
CA GLU A 40 4.95 24.74 5.72
C GLU A 40 4.89 23.23 5.81
N TYR A 41 3.74 22.70 6.27
CA TYR A 41 3.40 21.28 6.09
C TYR A 41 3.28 20.99 4.60
N LEU A 42 3.92 19.94 4.14
CA LEU A 42 3.86 19.55 2.74
C LEU A 42 2.82 18.45 2.52
N THR A 43 2.19 18.46 1.36
CA THR A 43 1.37 17.34 0.90
C THR A 43 1.83 16.85 -0.46
N MET A 44 1.85 15.52 -0.62
CA MET A 44 2.31 14.86 -1.84
C MET A 44 1.47 13.62 -2.13
N TYR A 45 1.46 13.17 -3.37
CA TYR A 45 0.70 12.02 -3.84
C TYR A 45 1.60 10.93 -4.40
N GLY A 46 1.52 9.73 -3.80
CA GLY A 46 2.30 8.56 -4.22
C GLY A 46 3.82 8.75 -4.04
N ILE A 47 4.59 7.80 -4.52
CA ILE A 47 6.06 7.82 -4.43
C ILE A 47 6.75 7.99 -5.79
N LEU A 48 5.99 8.12 -6.87
CA LEU A 48 6.52 8.19 -8.23
C LEU A 48 6.60 9.64 -8.72
N ALA A 49 7.41 9.83 -9.77
CA ALA A 49 7.51 11.10 -10.50
C ALA A 49 8.01 12.29 -9.64
N GLY A 50 8.91 12.04 -8.71
CA GLY A 50 9.57 13.03 -7.86
C GLY A 50 8.99 13.16 -6.45
N SER A 51 7.74 12.75 -6.21
CA SER A 51 7.15 12.82 -4.86
C SER A 51 7.88 11.96 -3.82
N GLY A 52 8.42 10.81 -4.22
CA GLY A 52 9.22 9.95 -3.35
C GLY A 52 10.53 10.62 -2.89
N GLU A 53 11.14 11.43 -3.72
CA GLU A 53 12.32 12.21 -3.35
C GLU A 53 11.98 13.26 -2.28
N VAL A 54 10.87 13.97 -2.45
CA VAL A 54 10.38 14.94 -1.47
C VAL A 54 10.00 14.23 -0.17
N TYR A 55 9.37 13.06 -0.24
CA TYR A 55 9.05 12.23 0.93
C TYR A 55 10.31 11.92 1.75
N LYS A 56 11.34 11.35 1.10
CA LYS A 56 12.61 11.03 1.76
C LYS A 56 13.34 12.26 2.28
N TRP A 57 13.21 13.40 1.58
CA TRP A 57 13.78 14.66 2.04
C TRP A 57 13.08 15.15 3.32
N CYS A 58 11.75 15.05 3.38
CA CYS A 58 10.99 15.37 4.60
C CYS A 58 11.41 14.46 5.78
N GLU A 59 11.56 13.16 5.55
CA GLU A 59 12.04 12.22 6.60
C GLU A 59 13.43 12.61 7.09
N LYS A 60 14.37 12.87 6.17
CA LYS A 60 15.77 13.24 6.49
C LYS A 60 15.86 14.51 7.32
N GLU A 61 15.02 15.50 7.03
CA GLU A 61 14.99 16.79 7.73
C GLU A 61 13.98 16.84 8.89
N ASN A 62 13.36 15.70 9.21
CA ASN A 62 12.33 15.59 10.25
C ASN A 62 11.20 16.62 10.07
N ARG A 63 10.73 16.78 8.83
CA ARG A 63 9.68 17.72 8.45
C ARG A 63 8.33 17.03 8.39
N ASP A 64 7.33 17.67 8.94
CA ASP A 64 5.95 17.18 8.86
C ASP A 64 5.39 17.27 7.44
N PHE A 65 4.72 16.19 7.01
CA PHE A 65 4.06 16.11 5.71
C PHE A 65 2.79 15.25 5.75
N TYR A 66 1.94 15.45 4.76
CA TYR A 66 0.81 14.58 4.47
C TYR A 66 1.09 13.79 3.19
N PHE A 67 0.95 12.49 3.30
CA PHE A 67 1.10 11.58 2.16
C PHE A 67 -0.27 11.10 1.71
N MET A 68 -0.56 11.24 0.41
CA MET A 68 -1.80 10.78 -0.20
C MET A 68 -1.53 9.64 -1.18
N ASP A 69 -2.44 8.68 -1.22
CA ASP A 69 -2.42 7.60 -2.20
C ASP A 69 -3.83 7.01 -2.36
N HIS A 70 -3.98 6.00 -3.22
CA HIS A 70 -5.23 5.25 -3.36
C HIS A 70 -5.71 4.70 -2.04
N GLY A 71 -7.02 4.74 -1.82
CA GLY A 71 -7.67 4.14 -0.65
C GLY A 71 -7.50 2.61 -0.61
N TYR A 72 -7.81 2.04 0.54
CA TYR A 72 -7.57 0.62 0.78
C TYR A 72 -8.65 -0.30 0.19
N PHE A 73 -9.89 0.19 0.01
CA PHE A 73 -11.05 -0.61 -0.35
C PHE A 73 -11.46 -0.53 -1.82
N THR A 74 -10.89 0.39 -2.57
CA THR A 74 -11.28 0.64 -3.96
C THR A 74 -10.07 0.61 -4.90
N ASN A 75 -10.31 0.25 -6.15
CA ASN A 75 -9.31 0.35 -7.19
C ASN A 75 -9.18 1.80 -7.70
N ALA A 76 -8.07 2.10 -8.37
CA ALA A 76 -7.81 3.42 -8.94
C ALA A 76 -8.86 3.90 -9.98
N HIS A 77 -9.65 2.97 -10.51
CA HIS A 77 -10.68 3.23 -11.53
C HIS A 77 -12.11 3.28 -10.98
N ASP A 78 -12.30 2.90 -9.71
CA ASP A 78 -13.62 2.89 -9.08
C ASP A 78 -14.14 4.31 -8.84
N ARG A 79 -15.47 4.43 -8.74
CA ARG A 79 -16.14 5.68 -8.38
C ARG A 79 -17.14 5.40 -7.25
N PRO A 80 -17.17 6.19 -6.17
CA PRO A 80 -16.26 7.30 -5.86
C PRO A 80 -14.82 6.84 -5.64
N HIS A 81 -13.85 7.69 -6.01
CA HIS A 81 -12.44 7.40 -5.83
C HIS A 81 -12.01 7.79 -4.40
N TRP A 82 -11.77 6.79 -3.57
CA TRP A 82 -11.30 6.99 -2.21
C TRP A 82 -9.79 7.17 -2.16
N LEU A 83 -9.35 8.12 -1.34
CA LEU A 83 -7.95 8.37 -1.06
C LEU A 83 -7.65 8.06 0.40
N ARG A 84 -6.48 7.53 0.66
CA ARG A 84 -5.89 7.54 2.00
C ARG A 84 -5.03 8.78 2.16
N ILE A 85 -5.04 9.36 3.35
CA ILE A 85 -4.18 10.48 3.74
C ILE A 85 -3.57 10.12 5.08
N THR A 86 -2.23 10.12 5.14
CA THR A 86 -1.47 9.81 6.35
C THR A 86 -0.52 10.94 6.68
N LYS A 87 -0.23 11.14 7.96
CA LYS A 87 0.77 12.12 8.41
C LYS A 87 2.08 11.40 8.68
N ASN A 88 3.17 11.89 8.09
CA ASN A 88 4.56 11.45 8.32
C ASN A 88 4.82 9.95 8.07
N LYS A 89 4.00 9.29 7.25
CA LYS A 89 4.15 7.88 6.92
C LYS A 89 3.44 7.49 5.65
N HIS A 90 3.88 6.39 5.05
CA HIS A 90 3.32 5.87 3.81
C HIS A 90 1.92 5.27 3.98
N CYS A 91 1.65 4.63 5.09
CA CYS A 91 0.37 3.97 5.34
C CYS A 91 -0.12 4.13 6.78
N GLN A 92 -1.41 3.91 7.00
CA GLN A 92 -1.98 3.89 8.33
C GLN A 92 -1.75 2.50 8.96
N ASN A 93 -0.68 2.37 9.73
CA ASN A 93 -0.27 1.12 10.40
C ASN A 93 -0.62 1.08 11.90
N THR A 94 -1.55 1.92 12.35
CA THR A 94 -2.09 1.93 13.71
C THR A 94 -3.60 2.07 13.65
N LEU A 95 -4.32 1.45 14.58
CA LEU A 95 -5.77 1.62 14.66
C LEU A 95 -6.11 3.05 15.08
N GLN A 96 -7.05 3.64 14.38
CA GLN A 96 -7.61 4.95 14.70
C GLN A 96 -8.98 4.76 15.32
N GLN A 97 -9.31 5.52 16.36
CA GLN A 97 -10.66 5.54 16.87
C GLN A 97 -11.59 6.24 15.86
N ARG A 98 -12.43 5.46 15.22
CA ARG A 98 -13.44 5.93 14.26
C ARG A 98 -14.76 5.20 14.52
N PRO A 99 -15.91 5.76 14.11
CA PRO A 99 -17.19 5.08 14.22
C PRO A 99 -17.15 3.70 13.56
N ILE A 100 -17.56 2.66 14.28
CA ILE A 100 -17.47 1.27 13.84
C ILE A 100 -18.30 1.00 12.56
N ASN A 101 -19.39 1.75 12.40
CA ASN A 101 -20.26 1.65 11.22
C ASN A 101 -19.71 2.37 9.97
N ARG A 102 -18.52 3.01 10.07
CA ARG A 102 -17.94 3.73 8.94
C ARG A 102 -17.69 2.81 7.74
N TYR A 103 -17.19 1.61 7.99
CA TYR A 103 -16.97 0.61 6.94
C TYR A 103 -18.28 0.21 6.26
N GLU A 104 -19.28 -0.20 7.03
CA GLU A 104 -20.60 -0.61 6.51
C GLU A 104 -21.27 0.50 5.72
N LYS A 105 -21.21 1.74 6.22
CA LYS A 105 -21.80 2.90 5.56
C LYS A 105 -21.24 3.15 4.16
N HIS A 106 -19.94 2.95 3.97
CA HIS A 106 -19.26 3.36 2.75
C HIS A 106 -18.92 2.22 1.80
N PHE A 107 -18.69 1.01 2.28
CA PHE A 107 -18.15 -0.08 1.47
C PHE A 107 -19.10 -1.28 1.31
N LYS A 108 -20.08 -1.45 2.18
CA LYS A 108 -21.16 -2.48 2.06
C LYS A 108 -20.67 -3.88 1.65
N GLN A 109 -19.43 -4.22 1.98
CA GLN A 109 -18.86 -5.52 1.68
C GLN A 109 -18.95 -6.40 2.91
N ASP A 110 -19.51 -7.60 2.75
CA ASP A 110 -19.60 -8.59 3.83
C ASP A 110 -18.20 -9.06 4.23
N ILE A 111 -17.98 -9.16 5.53
CA ILE A 111 -16.77 -9.77 6.09
C ILE A 111 -17.06 -11.24 6.31
N LYS A 112 -16.47 -12.10 5.47
CA LYS A 112 -16.65 -13.56 5.57
C LYS A 112 -16.02 -14.13 6.84
N PRO A 113 -16.55 -15.23 7.39
CA PRO A 113 -15.88 -15.98 8.44
C PRO A 113 -14.43 -16.33 8.07
N TRP A 114 -13.56 -16.53 9.08
CA TRP A 114 -12.22 -17.01 8.83
C TRP A 114 -12.23 -18.37 8.14
N ASN A 115 -11.50 -18.51 7.04
CA ASN A 115 -11.43 -19.73 6.27
C ASN A 115 -10.24 -20.62 6.72
N LYS A 116 -10.19 -21.86 6.21
CA LYS A 116 -9.16 -22.85 6.49
C LYS A 116 -8.57 -23.42 5.20
N GLY A 117 -8.26 -22.54 4.25
CA GLY A 117 -7.60 -22.94 3.00
C GLY A 117 -6.25 -23.64 3.22
N LYS A 118 -5.67 -24.18 2.16
CA LYS A 118 -4.47 -25.02 2.26
C LYS A 118 -3.20 -24.33 1.76
N LYS A 119 -3.32 -23.33 0.87
CA LYS A 119 -2.20 -22.66 0.21
C LYS A 119 -1.80 -21.37 0.92
N ILE A 120 -0.62 -20.89 0.62
CA ILE A 120 -0.14 -19.55 1.00
C ILE A 120 -0.14 -18.67 -0.24
N LEU A 121 -0.74 -17.48 -0.15
CA LEU A 121 -0.67 -16.46 -1.20
C LEU A 121 0.38 -15.42 -0.86
N VAL A 122 1.42 -15.30 -1.66
CA VAL A 122 2.45 -14.27 -1.50
C VAL A 122 2.22 -13.13 -2.50
N LEU A 123 2.10 -11.92 -1.99
CA LEU A 123 1.89 -10.68 -2.76
C LEU A 123 3.10 -9.75 -2.57
N PRO A 124 4.11 -9.84 -3.45
CA PRO A 124 5.33 -9.04 -3.32
C PRO A 124 5.07 -7.55 -3.54
N PRO A 125 5.95 -6.66 -3.05
CA PRO A 125 5.92 -5.26 -3.39
C PRO A 125 6.18 -5.07 -4.88
N THR A 126 5.67 -3.99 -5.48
CA THR A 126 6.11 -3.60 -6.82
C THR A 126 7.57 -3.14 -6.78
N ASN A 127 8.30 -3.21 -7.91
CA ASN A 127 9.69 -2.75 -7.98
C ASN A 127 9.86 -1.31 -7.47
N ALA A 128 8.90 -0.43 -7.76
CA ALA A 128 8.95 0.95 -7.27
C ALA A 128 8.88 1.03 -5.74
N ILE A 129 8.01 0.24 -5.12
CA ILE A 129 7.88 0.14 -3.66
C ILE A 129 9.13 -0.52 -3.06
N ALA A 130 9.59 -1.62 -3.65
CA ALA A 130 10.78 -2.34 -3.19
C ALA A 130 12.02 -1.42 -3.18
N ASN A 131 12.25 -0.70 -4.27
CA ASN A 131 13.34 0.28 -4.35
C ASN A 131 13.19 1.44 -3.37
N PHE A 132 11.96 1.96 -3.21
CA PHE A 132 11.70 3.08 -2.32
C PHE A 132 11.98 2.77 -0.86
N PHE A 133 11.62 1.55 -0.41
CA PHE A 133 11.82 1.09 0.97
C PHE A 133 13.06 0.21 1.18
N ASN A 134 13.94 0.09 0.19
CA ASN A 134 15.12 -0.80 0.22
C ASN A 134 14.74 -2.26 0.55
N ALA A 135 13.66 -2.76 -0.05
CA ALA A 135 13.08 -4.09 0.17
C ALA A 135 13.16 -4.95 -1.10
N THR A 136 14.22 -4.81 -1.90
CA THR A 136 14.41 -5.55 -3.16
C THR A 136 14.50 -7.05 -2.96
N ASP A 137 15.06 -7.49 -1.84
CA ASP A 137 15.24 -8.91 -1.51
C ASP A 137 14.08 -9.50 -0.70
N TRP A 138 13.00 -8.72 -0.53
CA TRP A 138 11.89 -9.12 0.33
C TRP A 138 11.25 -10.43 -0.10
N LEU A 139 11.03 -10.63 -1.40
CA LEU A 139 10.39 -11.84 -1.92
C LEU A 139 11.25 -13.07 -1.65
N ASP A 140 12.53 -13.03 -1.99
CA ASP A 140 13.46 -14.15 -1.81
C ASP A 140 13.61 -14.53 -0.34
N ASN A 141 13.77 -13.52 0.52
CA ASN A 141 13.84 -13.72 1.96
C ASN A 141 12.53 -14.29 2.53
N THR A 142 11.40 -13.80 2.07
CA THR A 142 10.07 -14.31 2.47
C THR A 142 9.90 -15.76 2.07
N LEU A 143 10.17 -16.11 0.81
CA LEU A 143 10.06 -17.48 0.32
C LEU A 143 10.99 -18.44 1.05
N LYS A 144 12.20 -17.99 1.41
CA LYS A 144 13.13 -18.78 2.23
C LYS A 144 12.56 -19.08 3.61
N ILE A 145 12.00 -18.07 4.29
CA ILE A 145 11.39 -18.25 5.62
C ILE A 145 10.18 -19.18 5.51
N LEU A 146 9.30 -18.98 4.55
CA LEU A 146 8.10 -19.81 4.38
C LEU A 146 8.47 -21.27 4.12
N LYS A 147 9.39 -21.56 3.21
CA LYS A 147 9.84 -22.95 2.91
C LYS A 147 10.46 -23.68 4.09
N GLN A 148 10.96 -22.95 5.09
CA GLN A 148 11.51 -23.53 6.32
C GLN A 148 10.43 -23.82 7.38
N ASN A 149 9.24 -23.22 7.24
CA ASN A 149 8.23 -23.22 8.30
C ASN A 149 6.87 -23.78 7.85
N THR A 150 6.72 -24.21 6.58
CA THR A 150 5.48 -24.84 6.10
C THR A 150 5.75 -25.75 4.90
N ASP A 151 4.96 -26.83 4.79
CA ASP A 151 4.89 -27.71 3.62
C ASP A 151 3.75 -27.31 2.66
N ARG A 152 3.05 -26.21 2.92
CA ARG A 152 1.94 -25.74 2.07
C ARG A 152 2.44 -25.26 0.72
N GLU A 153 1.62 -25.47 -0.29
CA GLU A 153 1.82 -24.87 -1.62
C GLU A 153 1.83 -23.34 -1.51
N ILE A 154 2.79 -22.70 -2.18
CA ILE A 154 2.98 -21.24 -2.18
C ILE A 154 2.72 -20.70 -3.58
N ASP A 155 1.66 -19.92 -3.71
CA ASP A 155 1.36 -19.16 -4.92
C ASP A 155 1.92 -17.74 -4.79
N VAL A 156 2.76 -17.33 -5.74
CA VAL A 156 3.26 -15.96 -5.83
C VAL A 156 2.45 -15.21 -6.88
N ARG A 157 1.82 -14.11 -6.48
CA ARG A 157 1.06 -13.25 -7.40
C ARG A 157 1.62 -11.84 -7.41
N GLU A 158 2.34 -11.55 -8.47
CA GLU A 158 2.83 -10.21 -8.73
C GLU A 158 1.70 -9.29 -9.24
N LYS A 159 1.85 -7.99 -8.97
CA LYS A 159 0.95 -6.99 -9.54
C LYS A 159 1.13 -6.97 -11.05
N PRO A 160 0.05 -7.04 -11.85
CA PRO A 160 0.17 -6.99 -13.31
C PRO A 160 0.96 -5.75 -13.73
N TYR A 161 2.03 -5.95 -14.48
CA TYR A 161 2.75 -4.85 -15.11
C TYR A 161 1.85 -4.24 -16.20
N ASN A 162 1.63 -2.93 -16.16
CA ASN A 162 0.96 -2.22 -17.24
C ASN A 162 2.02 -1.80 -18.27
N PRO A 163 2.16 -2.46 -19.43
CA PRO A 163 3.20 -2.20 -20.40
C PRO A 163 3.08 -0.83 -21.11
N THR A 164 2.00 -0.08 -20.86
CA THR A 164 1.77 1.25 -21.44
C THR A 164 2.41 2.39 -20.66
N ILE A 165 3.12 2.10 -19.58
CA ILE A 165 3.93 3.09 -18.88
C ILE A 165 5.39 2.71 -19.08
N GLU A 166 5.97 3.09 -20.20
CA GLU A 166 7.41 3.21 -20.34
C GLU A 166 7.88 4.27 -19.34
N ILE A 167 8.45 3.81 -18.23
CA ILE A 167 9.16 4.69 -17.32
C ILE A 167 10.57 4.79 -17.90
N ASP A 168 10.83 5.86 -18.59
CA ASP A 168 12.15 6.24 -19.06
C ASP A 168 13.01 6.59 -17.83
N HIS A 169 13.63 5.57 -17.23
CA HIS A 169 14.71 5.75 -16.29
C HIS A 169 16.01 5.53 -17.05
N VAL A 170 16.58 6.61 -17.54
CA VAL A 170 17.98 6.70 -17.95
C VAL A 170 18.48 5.45 -18.69
N GLY A 171 18.07 5.28 -19.94
CA GLY A 171 18.87 4.52 -20.92
C GLY A 171 18.97 3.00 -20.78
N ALA A 172 18.09 2.32 -20.05
CA ALA A 172 18.10 0.87 -19.97
C ALA A 172 16.70 0.27 -20.24
N THR A 173 16.50 -0.23 -21.45
CA THR A 173 15.37 -1.08 -21.82
C THR A 173 15.60 -2.47 -21.21
N VAL A 174 15.08 -2.73 -20.01
CA VAL A 174 15.08 -4.08 -19.46
C VAL A 174 13.85 -4.81 -19.97
N LYS A 175 14.03 -5.74 -20.93
CA LYS A 175 13.02 -6.73 -21.25
C LYS A 175 12.94 -7.72 -20.09
N VAL A 176 11.92 -7.56 -19.25
CA VAL A 176 11.59 -8.57 -18.24
C VAL A 176 10.79 -9.66 -18.94
N ASP A 177 11.28 -10.89 -18.91
CA ASP A 177 10.52 -12.08 -19.29
C ASP A 177 9.23 -12.09 -18.47
N LYS A 178 8.10 -12.23 -19.17
CA LYS A 178 6.77 -12.12 -18.57
C LYS A 178 6.58 -13.17 -17.50
N PRO A 179 6.49 -12.82 -16.21
CA PRO A 179 5.99 -13.76 -15.22
C PRO A 179 4.54 -14.11 -15.59
N THR A 180 4.15 -15.34 -15.31
CA THR A 180 2.80 -15.84 -15.55
C THR A 180 1.82 -15.00 -14.74
N VAL A 181 1.27 -13.95 -15.33
CA VAL A 181 0.30 -13.08 -14.68
C VAL A 181 -1.00 -13.88 -14.59
N HIS A 182 -1.36 -14.33 -13.41
CA HIS A 182 -2.69 -14.86 -13.15
C HIS A 182 -3.72 -13.75 -13.37
N LYS A 183 -4.22 -13.64 -14.61
CA LYS A 183 -5.37 -12.80 -14.94
C LYS A 183 -6.61 -13.51 -14.43
N GLY A 184 -7.04 -13.22 -13.21
CA GLY A 184 -8.26 -13.80 -12.66
C GLY A 184 -8.55 -13.26 -11.26
N SER A 185 -9.79 -13.42 -10.82
CA SER A 185 -10.16 -13.23 -9.42
C SER A 185 -9.41 -14.24 -8.55
N ILE A 186 -9.03 -13.82 -7.34
CA ILE A 186 -8.44 -14.72 -6.35
C ILE A 186 -9.56 -15.59 -5.80
N ASN A 187 -9.39 -16.92 -5.86
CA ASN A 187 -10.24 -17.84 -5.10
C ASN A 187 -9.74 -17.90 -3.66
N TRP A 188 -10.30 -17.03 -2.81
CA TRP A 188 -9.86 -16.88 -1.44
C TRP A 188 -9.99 -18.15 -0.60
N ASP A 189 -10.92 -19.03 -0.95
CA ASP A 189 -11.20 -20.26 -0.18
C ASP A 189 -10.04 -21.28 -0.25
N GLU A 190 -9.13 -21.11 -1.19
CA GLU A 190 -7.93 -21.97 -1.31
C GLU A 190 -6.83 -21.60 -0.31
N TYR A 191 -6.84 -20.37 0.23
CA TYR A 191 -5.69 -19.85 0.97
C TYR A 191 -5.85 -19.95 2.49
N HIS A 192 -4.82 -20.49 3.13
CA HIS A 192 -4.62 -20.52 4.58
C HIS A 192 -4.24 -19.11 5.10
N ALA A 193 -3.35 -18.45 4.38
CA ALA A 193 -2.88 -17.12 4.72
C ALA A 193 -2.42 -16.36 3.47
N THR A 194 -2.42 -15.02 3.57
CA THR A 194 -1.78 -14.12 2.61
C THR A 194 -0.55 -13.49 3.26
N VAL A 195 0.57 -13.50 2.56
CA VAL A 195 1.82 -12.86 2.98
C VAL A 195 2.12 -11.69 2.05
N THR A 196 2.31 -10.48 2.58
CA THR A 196 2.55 -9.31 1.75
C THR A 196 3.45 -8.27 2.41
N TYR A 197 4.17 -7.50 1.61
CA TYR A 197 4.88 -6.32 2.11
C TYR A 197 3.87 -5.22 2.49
N ASN A 198 3.11 -4.71 1.52
CA ASN A 198 2.17 -3.60 1.73
C ASN A 198 1.03 -3.53 0.70
N SER A 199 0.70 -4.62 0.04
CA SER A 199 -0.35 -4.62 -0.98
C SER A 199 -1.73 -4.30 -0.39
N ASN A 200 -2.47 -3.38 -1.00
CA ASN A 200 -3.87 -3.13 -0.61
C ASN A 200 -4.77 -4.38 -0.76
N THR A 201 -4.35 -5.40 -1.52
CA THR A 201 -5.04 -6.68 -1.64
C THR A 201 -5.18 -7.40 -0.29
N MET A 202 -4.37 -7.04 0.74
CA MET A 202 -4.52 -7.53 2.11
C MET A 202 -5.90 -7.23 2.70
N VAL A 203 -6.52 -6.10 2.32
CA VAL A 203 -7.86 -5.75 2.80
C VAL A 203 -8.90 -6.70 2.21
N ALA A 204 -8.79 -7.04 0.92
CA ALA A 204 -9.65 -8.04 0.29
C ALA A 204 -9.42 -9.44 0.88
N SER A 205 -8.17 -9.80 1.21
CA SER A 205 -7.83 -11.04 1.92
C SER A 205 -8.58 -11.13 3.25
N LEU A 206 -8.43 -10.11 4.09
CA LEU A 206 -9.09 -10.03 5.39
C LEU A 206 -10.62 -10.06 5.28
N ALA A 207 -11.21 -9.33 4.31
CA ALA A 207 -12.64 -9.32 4.08
C ALA A 207 -13.17 -10.70 3.67
N ASN A 208 -12.37 -11.48 2.93
CA ASN A 208 -12.72 -12.84 2.51
C ASN A 208 -12.31 -13.93 3.51
N GLY A 209 -11.94 -13.58 4.73
CA GLY A 209 -11.67 -14.54 5.79
C GLY A 209 -10.27 -15.18 5.73
N VAL A 210 -9.33 -14.61 4.99
CA VAL A 210 -7.95 -15.09 4.93
C VAL A 210 -7.05 -14.20 5.78
N PRO A 211 -6.39 -14.74 6.83
CA PRO A 211 -5.50 -13.96 7.68
C PRO A 211 -4.27 -13.47 6.91
N VAL A 212 -3.70 -12.37 7.38
CA VAL A 212 -2.60 -11.69 6.71
C VAL A 212 -1.35 -11.70 7.57
N PHE A 213 -0.22 -11.97 6.92
CA PHE A 213 1.14 -11.72 7.40
C PHE A 213 1.72 -10.56 6.62
N CYS A 214 2.30 -9.57 7.29
CA CYS A 214 2.73 -8.36 6.58
C CYS A 214 3.90 -7.64 7.26
N ASP A 215 4.50 -6.70 6.52
CA ASP A 215 5.51 -5.80 7.09
C ASP A 215 4.91 -4.97 8.22
N PRO A 216 5.57 -4.87 9.39
CA PRO A 216 5.02 -4.19 10.57
C PRO A 216 4.93 -2.67 10.39
N VAL A 217 5.75 -2.08 9.55
CA VAL A 217 5.86 -0.63 9.37
C VAL A 217 5.05 -0.14 8.17
N ASN A 218 5.15 -0.85 7.05
CA ASN A 218 4.65 -0.39 5.76
C ASN A 218 3.29 -0.98 5.36
N SER A 219 2.67 -1.79 6.23
CA SER A 219 1.37 -2.39 5.96
C SER A 219 0.26 -1.85 6.87
N ALA A 220 -0.88 -1.52 6.28
CA ALA A 220 -2.05 -1.06 7.03
C ALA A 220 -2.74 -2.20 7.82
N ALA A 221 -2.49 -3.46 7.48
CA ALA A 221 -3.00 -4.60 8.23
C ALA A 221 -2.17 -4.95 9.49
N ALA A 222 -0.98 -4.37 9.65
CA ALA A 222 -0.07 -4.70 10.73
C ALA A 222 -0.69 -4.72 12.15
N PRO A 223 -1.60 -3.80 12.51
CA PRO A 223 -2.18 -3.80 13.85
C PRO A 223 -2.93 -5.07 14.24
N ILE A 224 -3.50 -5.77 13.27
CA ILE A 224 -4.32 -6.97 13.50
C ILE A 224 -3.71 -8.25 12.92
N SER A 225 -2.57 -8.16 12.25
CA SER A 225 -1.91 -9.25 11.51
C SER A 225 -0.69 -9.78 12.27
N GLU A 226 -0.20 -10.93 11.85
CA GLU A 226 1.11 -11.44 12.28
C GLU A 226 2.20 -10.80 11.40
N THR A 227 3.34 -10.50 11.98
CA THR A 227 4.47 -9.87 11.29
C THR A 227 5.71 -10.78 11.22
N ASP A 228 5.68 -11.87 11.98
CA ASP A 228 6.71 -12.91 11.98
C ASP A 228 6.30 -14.04 11.03
N PHE A 229 6.89 -14.11 9.86
CA PHE A 229 6.54 -15.08 8.81
C PHE A 229 6.92 -16.52 9.16
N SER A 230 7.76 -16.74 10.18
CA SER A 230 8.04 -18.08 10.68
C SER A 230 6.83 -18.73 11.35
N LYS A 231 5.86 -17.92 11.78
CA LYS A 231 4.61 -18.38 12.41
C LYS A 231 3.49 -18.67 11.41
N ILE A 232 3.82 -18.96 10.15
CA ILE A 232 2.85 -19.07 9.06
C ILE A 232 1.73 -20.09 9.33
N GLU A 233 1.98 -21.13 10.13
CA GLU A 233 0.99 -22.12 10.52
C GLU A 233 0.06 -21.68 11.67
N THR A 234 0.41 -20.59 12.35
CA THR A 234 -0.35 -20.05 13.49
C THR A 234 -0.72 -18.59 13.28
N PRO A 235 -1.56 -18.28 12.27
CA PRO A 235 -1.89 -16.91 11.94
C PRO A 235 -2.67 -16.20 13.06
N LYS A 236 -2.48 -14.91 13.16
CA LYS A 236 -3.24 -14.06 14.06
C LYS A 236 -4.60 -13.72 13.44
N TYR A 237 -5.67 -13.90 14.21
CA TYR A 237 -7.05 -13.59 13.84
C TYR A 237 -7.51 -12.30 14.55
N GLY A 238 -7.06 -11.15 14.07
CA GLY A 238 -7.36 -9.88 14.70
C GLY A 238 -8.74 -9.30 14.36
N ASP A 239 -9.10 -8.20 15.01
CA ASP A 239 -10.38 -7.52 14.81
C ASP A 239 -10.42 -6.76 13.49
N ARG A 240 -11.02 -7.39 12.48
CA ARG A 240 -11.19 -6.81 11.13
C ARG A 240 -12.13 -5.63 11.09
N ILE A 241 -13.14 -5.59 11.95
CA ILE A 241 -14.11 -4.48 12.01
C ILE A 241 -13.39 -3.23 12.54
N ALA A 242 -12.61 -3.37 13.60
CA ALA A 242 -11.79 -2.27 14.12
C ALA A 242 -10.79 -1.76 13.07
N LEU A 243 -10.11 -2.65 12.33
CA LEU A 243 -9.21 -2.24 11.26
C LEU A 243 -9.96 -1.50 10.15
N PHE A 244 -11.02 -2.07 9.60
CA PHE A 244 -11.73 -1.51 8.45
C PHE A 244 -12.40 -0.18 8.78
N SER A 245 -12.87 -0.01 10.00
CA SER A 245 -13.39 1.27 10.47
C SER A 245 -12.29 2.31 10.67
N SER A 246 -11.08 1.86 10.97
CA SER A 246 -9.88 2.72 11.13
C SER A 246 -9.35 3.25 9.79
N LEU A 247 -9.45 2.47 8.74
CA LEU A 247 -8.95 2.81 7.40
C LEU A 247 -9.89 3.75 6.65
#